data_d6fe1ac752e14d96e006423ac2115980
#
_entry.id   d6fe1ac752e14d96e006423ac2115980
#
_cell.length_a   1.000
_cell.length_b   1.000
_cell.length_c   1.000
_cell.angle_alpha   90.00
_cell.angle_beta   90.00
_cell.angle_gamma   90.00
#
_symmetry.space_group_name_H-M   'P 1'
#
loop_
_entity.id
_entity.type
_entity.pdbx_description
1 polymer ?
#
loop_
_entity_poly.entity_id
_entity_poly.type
_entity_poly.pdbx_seq_one_letter_code
_entity_poly.pdbx_strand_id
1 'polypeptide(L)'
;DAVFIIYDFYVNFGPKNRTPDYNVIRKMRDIIPDLKLGTVRKTIFLVAPELLIPEALQKEITIFDFPLPTLKEVRNKFDGMLKQNAGVEASMSEDDKDRLCKAALGLTLQEAESAFALAMVNDGKIDIKDLPVILQEKVQVIKKTGILEFIQSDYSIKDIGGLDNLKNWWSEQAKKYCIPAPKGVLVTGVPGCGKSLTAKAMSTIWQLPLLKLDFGKVFSGLVGSSEENMRRALATAEAVAPSILWIDEIEKGLSGLGSNGD
;
A
#
# COMPACT_ATOMS: atom_id res chain seq x y z
N ASP A 1 -32.40 21.14 -0.75
CA ASP A 1 -31.26 20.31 -1.09
C ASP A 1 -30.88 19.44 0.11
N ALA A 2 -30.61 18.17 -0.11
CA ALA A 2 -30.23 17.24 0.95
C ALA A 2 -29.07 16.35 0.50
N VAL A 3 -28.13 16.10 1.42
CA VAL A 3 -27.02 15.16 1.25
C VAL A 3 -27.16 14.06 2.29
N PHE A 4 -27.20 12.82 1.83
CA PHE A 4 -27.25 11.64 2.70
C PHE A 4 -25.93 10.93 2.63
N ILE A 5 -25.31 10.68 3.77
CA ILE A 5 -24.07 9.91 3.89
C ILE A 5 -24.41 8.60 4.60
N ILE A 6 -24.21 7.48 3.91
CA ILE A 6 -24.54 6.16 4.43
C ILE A 6 -23.24 5.35 4.48
N TYR A 7 -22.87 4.92 5.68
CA TYR A 7 -21.69 4.11 5.93
C TYR A 7 -22.02 2.63 5.83
N ASP A 8 -21.08 1.86 5.33
CA ASP A 8 -21.09 0.38 5.28
C ASP A 8 -22.32 -0.23 4.60
N PHE A 9 -22.97 0.51 3.70
CA PHE A 9 -24.13 0.02 2.97
C PHE A 9 -23.82 -1.18 2.07
N TYR A 10 -22.56 -1.35 1.67
CA TYR A 10 -22.06 -2.47 0.86
C TYR A 10 -22.37 -3.85 1.47
N VAL A 11 -22.61 -3.92 2.78
CA VAL A 11 -23.01 -5.16 3.47
C VAL A 11 -24.28 -5.76 2.86
N ASN A 12 -25.16 -4.93 2.33
CA ASN A 12 -26.39 -5.35 1.66
C ASN A 12 -26.14 -5.83 0.22
N PHE A 13 -24.97 -5.56 -0.33
CA PHE A 13 -24.59 -5.96 -1.68
C PHE A 13 -23.97 -7.36 -1.75
N GLY A 14 -23.83 -8.04 -0.60
CA GLY A 14 -23.34 -9.40 -0.52
C GLY A 14 -21.82 -9.51 -0.52
N PRO A 15 -21.11 -8.91 0.46
CA PRO A 15 -19.68 -9.15 0.62
C PRO A 15 -19.40 -10.62 0.92
N LYS A 16 -18.13 -11.04 0.72
CA LYS A 16 -17.65 -12.42 0.86
C LYS A 16 -18.49 -13.28 1.82
N ASN A 17 -19.10 -14.36 1.30
CA ASN A 17 -19.96 -15.32 2.02
C ASN A 17 -21.35 -14.84 2.47
N ARG A 18 -21.84 -13.71 1.97
CA ARG A 18 -23.23 -13.28 2.18
C ARG A 18 -23.97 -13.19 0.86
N THR A 19 -25.22 -13.62 0.85
CA THR A 19 -26.08 -13.42 -0.30
C THR A 19 -26.49 -11.93 -0.39
N PRO A 20 -26.50 -11.33 -1.58
CA PRO A 20 -27.00 -9.97 -1.76
C PRO A 20 -28.47 -9.86 -1.34
N ASP A 21 -28.82 -8.75 -0.71
CA ASP A 21 -30.22 -8.43 -0.47
C ASP A 21 -30.83 -7.78 -1.72
N TYR A 22 -31.47 -8.62 -2.54
CA TYR A 22 -32.06 -8.17 -3.80
C TYR A 22 -33.20 -7.16 -3.60
N ASN A 23 -33.88 -7.16 -2.44
CA ASN A 23 -34.93 -6.17 -2.15
C ASN A 23 -34.30 -4.79 -1.94
N VAL A 24 -33.18 -4.72 -1.23
CA VAL A 24 -32.42 -3.47 -1.02
C VAL A 24 -31.87 -2.96 -2.35
N ILE A 25 -31.26 -3.83 -3.16
CA ILE A 25 -30.72 -3.48 -4.47
C ILE A 25 -31.82 -2.93 -5.37
N ARG A 26 -32.97 -3.60 -5.41
CA ARG A 26 -34.14 -3.13 -6.17
C ARG A 26 -34.63 -1.77 -5.68
N LYS A 27 -34.76 -1.60 -4.36
CA LYS A 27 -35.20 -0.34 -3.76
C LYS A 27 -34.24 0.81 -4.11
N MET A 28 -32.93 0.56 -4.09
CA MET A 28 -31.92 1.54 -4.52
C MET A 28 -32.13 1.94 -5.98
N ARG A 29 -32.35 0.96 -6.85
CA ARG A 29 -32.61 1.21 -8.27
C ARG A 29 -33.89 2.01 -8.52
N ASP A 30 -34.95 1.75 -7.73
CA ASP A 30 -36.23 2.45 -7.84
C ASP A 30 -36.12 3.93 -7.37
N ILE A 31 -35.23 4.26 -6.46
CA ILE A 31 -35.02 5.63 -5.95
C ILE A 31 -34.16 6.48 -6.92
N ILE A 32 -33.32 5.89 -7.74
CA ILE A 32 -32.36 6.62 -8.60
C ILE A 32 -33.06 7.59 -9.56
N PRO A 33 -34.15 7.23 -10.26
CA PRO A 33 -34.89 8.17 -11.09
C PRO A 33 -35.39 9.40 -10.31
N ASP A 34 -35.89 9.22 -9.10
CA ASP A 34 -36.35 10.30 -8.23
C ASP A 34 -35.21 11.23 -7.79
N LEU A 35 -34.01 10.69 -7.62
CA LEU A 35 -32.83 11.49 -7.35
C LEU A 35 -32.40 12.33 -8.54
N LYS A 36 -32.54 11.80 -9.76
CA LYS A 36 -32.15 12.46 -11.01
C LYS A 36 -33.14 13.48 -11.50
N LEU A 37 -34.43 13.19 -11.40
CA LEU A 37 -35.50 13.97 -11.98
C LEU A 37 -36.25 14.83 -10.96
N GLY A 38 -35.97 14.68 -9.69
CA GLY A 38 -36.64 15.41 -8.62
C GLY A 38 -36.37 16.93 -8.67
N THR A 39 -37.34 17.73 -8.32
CA THR A 39 -37.23 19.21 -8.25
C THR A 39 -36.29 19.68 -7.13
N VAL A 40 -36.04 18.83 -6.14
CA VAL A 40 -35.11 19.07 -5.03
C VAL A 40 -33.85 18.24 -5.24
N ARG A 41 -32.68 18.89 -5.21
CA ARG A 41 -31.39 18.20 -5.35
C ARG A 41 -31.16 17.34 -4.13
N LYS A 42 -31.00 16.03 -4.36
CA LYS A 42 -30.67 15.04 -3.35
C LYS A 42 -29.45 14.26 -3.82
N THR A 43 -28.48 14.07 -2.95
CA THR A 43 -27.28 13.29 -3.24
C THR A 43 -27.08 12.25 -2.15
N ILE A 44 -26.78 11.03 -2.55
CA ILE A 44 -26.45 9.93 -1.63
C ILE A 44 -25.00 9.59 -1.83
N PHE A 45 -24.22 9.65 -0.75
CA PHE A 45 -22.85 9.13 -0.68
C PHE A 45 -22.86 7.79 0.06
N LEU A 46 -22.38 6.75 -0.60
CA LEU A 46 -22.12 5.45 0.02
C LEU A 46 -20.64 5.38 0.37
N VAL A 47 -20.31 5.33 1.65
CA VAL A 47 -18.94 5.23 2.14
C VAL A 47 -18.70 3.79 2.55
N ALA A 48 -17.70 3.15 1.95
CA ALA A 48 -17.40 1.74 2.18
C ALA A 48 -15.89 1.48 2.12
N PRO A 49 -15.36 0.54 2.91
CA PRO A 49 -13.96 0.14 2.87
C PRO A 49 -13.63 -0.74 1.66
N GLU A 50 -14.64 -1.37 1.05
CA GLU A 50 -14.50 -2.25 -0.11
C GLU A 50 -15.39 -1.77 -1.25
N LEU A 51 -14.86 -1.84 -2.48
CA LEU A 51 -15.63 -1.55 -3.68
C LEU A 51 -16.43 -2.80 -4.09
N LEU A 52 -17.70 -2.81 -3.70
CA LEU A 52 -18.64 -3.84 -4.10
C LEU A 52 -19.90 -3.17 -4.65
N ILE A 53 -20.12 -3.30 -5.95
CA ILE A 53 -21.28 -2.71 -6.63
C ILE A 53 -21.97 -3.80 -7.44
N PRO A 54 -23.25 -4.10 -7.16
CA PRO A 54 -24.02 -5.03 -7.97
C PRO A 54 -24.11 -4.58 -9.43
N GLU A 55 -24.13 -5.51 -10.37
CA GLU A 55 -24.23 -5.22 -11.80
C GLU A 55 -25.41 -4.27 -12.12
N ALA A 56 -26.53 -4.48 -11.44
CA ALA A 56 -27.75 -3.66 -11.62
C ALA A 56 -27.56 -2.17 -11.27
N LEU A 57 -26.52 -1.81 -10.51
CA LEU A 57 -26.24 -0.45 -10.05
C LEU A 57 -24.95 0.15 -10.64
N GLN A 58 -24.14 -0.64 -11.37
CA GLN A 58 -22.85 -0.20 -11.90
C GLN A 58 -22.92 1.05 -12.78
N LYS A 59 -23.98 1.19 -13.59
CA LYS A 59 -24.17 2.35 -14.46
C LYS A 59 -24.71 3.58 -13.75
N GLU A 60 -25.19 3.42 -12.53
CA GLU A 60 -25.90 4.45 -11.78
C GLU A 60 -25.04 5.08 -10.69
N ILE A 61 -24.03 4.35 -10.20
CA ILE A 61 -23.15 4.78 -9.12
C ILE A 61 -21.84 5.28 -9.71
N THR A 62 -21.49 6.52 -9.39
CA THR A 62 -20.17 7.07 -9.73
C THR A 62 -19.20 6.73 -8.61
N ILE A 63 -18.06 6.15 -8.97
CA ILE A 63 -17.00 5.76 -8.03
C ILE A 63 -16.06 6.95 -7.86
N PHE A 64 -15.75 7.29 -6.62
CA PHE A 64 -14.72 8.23 -6.25
C PHE A 64 -13.65 7.48 -5.45
N ASP A 65 -12.47 7.33 -6.03
CA ASP A 65 -11.32 6.82 -5.32
C ASP A 65 -10.80 7.88 -4.36
N PHE A 66 -10.53 7.47 -3.12
CA PHE A 66 -9.93 8.35 -2.12
C PHE A 66 -8.44 8.00 -2.04
N PRO A 67 -7.57 8.77 -2.70
CA PRO A 67 -6.15 8.45 -2.76
C PRO A 67 -5.49 8.59 -1.39
N LEU A 68 -4.40 7.88 -1.20
CA LEU A 68 -3.53 8.06 -0.05
C LEU A 68 -2.91 9.46 -0.07
N PRO A 69 -2.54 10.00 1.10
CA PRO A 69 -2.05 11.36 1.22
C PRO A 69 -0.74 11.57 0.45
N THR A 70 -0.64 12.73 -0.16
CA THR A 70 0.58 13.21 -0.82
C THR A 70 1.63 13.63 0.21
N LEU A 71 2.89 13.73 -0.20
CA LEU A 71 3.97 14.23 0.67
C LEU A 71 3.64 15.60 1.28
N LYS A 72 2.99 16.48 0.52
CA LYS A 72 2.59 17.81 0.99
C LYS A 72 1.56 17.72 2.13
N GLU A 73 0.60 16.84 2.02
CA GLU A 73 -0.43 16.63 3.06
C GLU A 73 0.17 16.00 4.32
N VAL A 74 1.02 14.98 4.17
CA VAL A 74 1.76 14.38 5.28
C VAL A 74 2.61 15.44 5.99
N ARG A 75 3.33 16.27 5.23
CA ARG A 75 4.17 17.35 5.77
C ARG A 75 3.35 18.40 6.51
N ASN A 76 2.23 18.83 5.94
CA ASN A 76 1.31 19.77 6.59
C ASN A 76 0.78 19.21 7.91
N LYS A 77 0.45 17.91 7.94
CA LYS A 77 0.01 17.22 9.16
C LYS A 77 1.11 17.19 10.20
N PHE A 78 2.33 16.82 9.80
CA PHE A 78 3.51 16.81 10.68
C PHE A 78 3.79 18.19 11.28
N ASP A 79 3.80 19.24 10.45
CA ASP A 79 3.99 20.62 10.90
C ASP A 79 2.89 21.08 11.86
N GLY A 80 1.66 20.65 11.60
CA GLY A 80 0.53 20.91 12.50
C GLY A 80 0.72 20.26 13.89
N MET A 81 1.21 19.02 13.91
CA MET A 81 1.51 18.30 15.15
C MET A 81 2.64 18.96 15.95
N LEU A 82 3.71 19.40 15.30
CA LEU A 82 4.80 20.12 15.97
C LEU A 82 4.32 21.43 16.60
N LYS A 83 3.43 22.16 15.93
CA LYS A 83 2.84 23.40 16.48
C LYS A 83 1.92 23.14 17.67
N GLN A 84 1.17 22.04 17.66
CA GLN A 84 0.27 21.68 18.77
C GLN A 84 1.02 21.13 19.99
N ASN A 85 2.19 20.54 19.77
CA ASN A 85 3.03 19.95 20.81
C ASN A 85 4.28 20.80 21.05
N ALA A 86 4.11 22.03 21.46
CA ALA A 86 5.21 23.01 21.67
C ALA A 86 6.28 22.56 22.68
N GLY A 87 6.05 21.49 23.45
CA GLY A 87 7.01 20.87 24.37
C GLY A 87 7.94 19.84 23.71
N VAL A 88 7.68 19.46 22.45
CA VAL A 88 8.52 18.50 21.73
C VAL A 88 9.68 19.25 21.06
N GLU A 89 10.91 18.87 21.40
CA GLU A 89 12.10 19.40 20.73
C GLU A 89 12.18 18.81 19.31
N ALA A 90 12.02 19.67 18.31
CA ALA A 90 12.23 19.33 16.91
C ALA A 90 13.54 19.94 16.41
N SER A 91 14.64 19.27 16.70
CA SER A 91 15.99 19.68 16.27
C SER A 91 16.40 18.93 15.00
N MET A 92 15.79 19.27 13.85
CA MET A 92 16.08 18.60 12.59
C MET A 92 16.21 19.58 11.43
N SER A 93 16.98 19.19 10.44
CA SER A 93 17.07 19.91 9.16
C SER A 93 15.80 19.72 8.33
N GLU A 94 15.54 20.60 7.37
CA GLU A 94 14.42 20.42 6.44
C GLU A 94 14.54 19.13 5.62
N ASP A 95 15.78 18.71 5.31
CA ASP A 95 16.04 17.45 4.62
C ASP A 95 15.66 16.22 5.48
N ASP A 96 15.98 16.25 6.77
CA ASP A 96 15.61 15.16 7.69
C ASP A 96 14.10 15.10 7.89
N LYS A 97 13.45 16.25 7.97
CA LYS A 97 11.99 16.36 8.01
C LYS A 97 11.34 15.76 6.77
N ASP A 98 11.88 16.07 5.59
CA ASP A 98 11.42 15.48 4.34
C ASP A 98 11.61 13.97 4.32
N ARG A 99 12.70 13.44 4.88
CA ARG A 99 12.95 12.00 4.99
C ARG A 99 11.93 11.30 5.89
N LEU A 100 11.62 11.88 7.06
CA LEU A 100 10.59 11.36 7.96
C LEU A 100 9.21 11.36 7.30
N CYS A 101 8.84 12.47 6.64
CA CYS A 101 7.57 12.56 5.93
C CYS A 101 7.50 11.58 4.74
N LYS A 102 8.60 11.39 4.00
CA LYS A 102 8.68 10.38 2.93
C LYS A 102 8.54 8.95 3.46
N ALA A 103 9.10 8.67 4.64
CA ALA A 103 8.94 7.36 5.28
C ALA A 103 7.47 7.07 5.64
N ALA A 104 6.69 8.08 5.98
CA ALA A 104 5.26 7.96 6.28
C ALA A 104 4.36 7.89 5.03
N LEU A 105 4.88 8.09 3.81
CA LEU A 105 4.11 7.90 2.59
C LEU A 105 3.58 6.48 2.48
N GLY A 106 2.33 6.35 2.04
CA GLY A 106 1.63 5.07 1.96
C GLY A 106 0.82 4.72 3.22
N LEU A 107 0.93 5.52 4.28
CA LEU A 107 0.02 5.51 5.41
C LEU A 107 -1.14 6.47 5.14
N THR A 108 -2.29 6.23 5.76
CA THR A 108 -3.34 7.25 5.86
C THR A 108 -2.86 8.41 6.73
N LEU A 109 -3.49 9.58 6.64
CA LEU A 109 -3.12 10.72 7.50
C LEU A 109 -3.21 10.38 8.99
N GLN A 110 -4.18 9.57 9.39
CA GLN A 110 -4.36 9.14 10.78
C GLN A 110 -3.27 8.17 11.23
N GLU A 111 -2.87 7.22 10.36
CA GLU A 111 -1.77 6.30 10.65
C GLU A 111 -0.43 7.04 10.71
N ALA A 112 -0.20 7.99 9.80
CA ALA A 112 0.99 8.84 9.82
C ALA A 112 1.04 9.70 11.11
N GLU A 113 -0.10 10.27 11.53
CA GLU A 113 -0.21 11.00 12.79
C GLU A 113 0.13 10.10 13.99
N SER A 114 -0.39 8.88 14.01
CA SER A 114 -0.10 7.92 15.08
C SER A 114 1.38 7.53 15.12
N ALA A 115 2.00 7.33 13.95
CA ALA A 115 3.42 7.02 13.84
C ALA A 115 4.30 8.17 14.35
N PHE A 116 3.99 9.41 13.97
CA PHE A 116 4.70 10.59 14.45
C PHE A 116 4.47 10.81 15.94
N ALA A 117 3.24 10.64 16.44
CA ALA A 117 2.95 10.74 17.85
C ALA A 117 3.73 9.71 18.68
N LEU A 118 3.81 8.47 18.20
CA LEU A 118 4.59 7.42 18.85
C LEU A 118 6.08 7.79 18.93
N ALA A 119 6.65 8.34 17.86
CA ALA A 119 8.01 8.84 17.83
C ALA A 119 8.22 9.95 18.87
N MET A 120 7.32 10.93 18.93
CA MET A 120 7.39 12.06 19.86
C MET A 120 7.26 11.65 21.33
N VAL A 121 6.49 10.59 21.64
CA VAL A 121 6.25 10.14 23.03
C VAL A 121 7.43 9.35 23.59
N ASN A 122 8.23 8.74 22.75
CA ASN A 122 9.34 7.86 23.17
C ASN A 122 10.36 8.58 24.06
N ASP A 123 10.80 9.76 23.64
CA ASP A 123 11.83 10.54 24.35
C ASP A 123 11.52 12.04 24.45
N GLY A 124 10.32 12.47 24.03
CA GLY A 124 9.89 13.88 24.02
C GLY A 124 10.54 14.71 22.92
N LYS A 125 11.20 14.06 21.97
CA LYS A 125 11.87 14.69 20.82
C LYS A 125 11.42 14.00 19.54
N ILE A 126 11.65 14.65 18.42
CA ILE A 126 11.55 13.98 17.12
C ILE A 126 12.75 14.36 16.26
N ASP A 127 13.48 13.37 15.83
CA ASP A 127 14.67 13.52 14.99
C ASP A 127 14.76 12.38 13.93
N ILE A 128 15.82 12.40 13.13
CA ILE A 128 16.03 11.40 12.08
C ILE A 128 16.21 9.97 12.64
N LYS A 129 16.52 9.81 13.94
CA LYS A 129 16.67 8.49 14.57
C LYS A 129 15.32 7.80 14.75
N ASP A 130 14.21 8.53 14.67
CA ASP A 130 12.86 8.00 14.74
C ASP A 130 12.38 7.39 13.41
N LEU A 131 13.17 7.51 12.35
CA LEU A 131 12.87 6.91 11.06
C LEU A 131 12.49 5.41 11.16
N PRO A 132 13.19 4.57 11.95
CA PRO A 132 12.81 3.17 12.15
C PRO A 132 11.43 2.98 12.78
N VAL A 133 11.01 3.86 13.69
CA VAL A 133 9.70 3.81 14.33
C VAL A 133 8.59 4.01 13.31
N ILE A 134 8.72 5.03 12.46
CA ILE A 134 7.76 5.32 11.39
C ILE A 134 7.70 4.16 10.37
N LEU A 135 8.86 3.61 9.99
CA LEU A 135 8.92 2.45 9.11
C LEU A 135 8.28 1.22 9.73
N GLN A 136 8.39 1.03 11.05
CA GLN A 136 7.78 -0.09 11.76
C GLN A 136 6.26 -0.02 11.76
N GLU A 137 5.66 1.16 11.91
CA GLU A 137 4.22 1.36 11.75
C GLU A 137 3.75 1.02 10.34
N LYS A 138 4.50 1.43 9.32
CA LYS A 138 4.26 1.06 7.93
C LYS A 138 4.25 -0.47 7.73
N VAL A 139 5.18 -1.17 8.37
CA VAL A 139 5.24 -2.64 8.38
C VAL A 139 3.97 -3.26 8.98
N GLN A 140 3.44 -2.68 10.06
CA GLN A 140 2.21 -3.19 10.67
C GLN A 140 1.00 -3.09 9.72
N VAL A 141 0.91 -2.00 8.96
CA VAL A 141 -0.15 -1.85 7.94
C VAL A 141 -0.03 -2.93 6.88
N ILE A 142 1.19 -3.20 6.39
CA ILE A 142 1.45 -4.27 5.40
C ILE A 142 1.04 -5.64 5.94
N LYS A 143 1.43 -5.95 7.18
CA LYS A 143 1.09 -7.23 7.81
C LYS A 143 -0.42 -7.47 7.92
N LYS A 144 -1.22 -6.42 8.11
CA LYS A 144 -2.69 -6.51 8.17
C LYS A 144 -3.31 -6.98 6.85
N THR A 145 -2.68 -6.73 5.71
CA THR A 145 -3.21 -7.17 4.40
C THR A 145 -3.07 -8.68 4.19
N GLY A 146 -2.14 -9.34 4.86
CA GLY A 146 -1.92 -10.79 4.85
C GLY A 146 -1.35 -11.36 3.54
N ILE A 147 -1.30 -10.59 2.46
CA ILE A 147 -0.85 -11.04 1.13
C ILE A 147 0.64 -10.75 0.93
N LEU A 148 1.09 -9.61 1.42
CA LEU A 148 2.49 -9.22 1.40
C LEU A 148 3.16 -9.56 2.72
N GLU A 149 4.37 -10.06 2.65
CA GLU A 149 5.22 -10.32 3.79
C GLU A 149 6.33 -9.28 3.84
N PHE A 150 6.48 -8.61 4.98
CA PHE A 150 7.60 -7.72 5.20
C PHE A 150 8.81 -8.54 5.63
N ILE A 151 9.91 -8.40 4.89
CA ILE A 151 11.17 -9.08 5.19
C ILE A 151 12.13 -8.08 5.83
N GLN A 152 12.39 -8.27 7.10
CA GLN A 152 13.48 -7.56 7.77
C GLN A 152 14.79 -8.22 7.38
N SER A 153 15.73 -7.42 6.91
CA SER A 153 17.01 -7.92 6.41
C SER A 153 18.17 -7.17 7.05
N ASP A 154 19.03 -7.92 7.74
CA ASP A 154 20.29 -7.43 8.30
C ASP A 154 21.48 -7.82 7.44
N TYR A 155 21.24 -8.37 6.24
CA TYR A 155 22.30 -8.82 5.34
C TYR A 155 22.99 -7.64 4.67
N SER A 156 24.31 -7.64 4.72
CA SER A 156 25.14 -6.66 4.02
C SER A 156 25.64 -7.19 2.67
N ILE A 157 26.13 -6.29 1.83
CA ILE A 157 26.76 -6.67 0.55
C ILE A 157 27.94 -7.62 0.73
N LYS A 158 28.58 -7.59 1.91
CA LYS A 158 29.73 -8.44 2.26
C LYS A 158 29.34 -9.90 2.48
N ASP A 159 28.08 -10.15 2.84
CA ASP A 159 27.56 -11.50 3.10
C ASP A 159 27.29 -12.27 1.80
N ILE A 160 27.34 -11.59 0.66
CA ILE A 160 27.19 -12.18 -0.66
C ILE A 160 28.57 -12.50 -1.22
N GLY A 161 28.88 -13.78 -1.41
CA GLY A 161 30.10 -14.21 -2.10
C GLY A 161 30.01 -13.95 -3.61
N GLY A 162 31.09 -13.45 -4.22
CA GLY A 162 31.14 -13.17 -5.66
C GLY A 162 30.12 -12.11 -6.13
N LEU A 163 29.63 -12.24 -7.35
CA LEU A 163 28.64 -11.35 -7.98
C LEU A 163 29.10 -9.87 -8.08
N ASP A 164 30.39 -9.63 -8.29
CA ASP A 164 30.99 -8.29 -8.22
C ASP A 164 30.37 -7.32 -9.23
N ASN A 165 30.02 -7.77 -10.43
CA ASN A 165 29.35 -6.94 -11.43
C ASN A 165 27.96 -6.48 -10.95
N LEU A 166 27.21 -7.38 -10.29
CA LEU A 166 25.88 -7.07 -9.76
C LEU A 166 25.97 -6.12 -8.56
N LYS A 167 26.96 -6.33 -7.68
CA LYS A 167 27.23 -5.46 -6.53
C LYS A 167 27.62 -4.05 -6.97
N ASN A 168 28.47 -3.93 -7.98
CA ASN A 168 28.87 -2.64 -8.54
C ASN A 168 27.66 -1.93 -9.14
N TRP A 169 26.85 -2.64 -9.94
CA TRP A 169 25.66 -2.09 -10.52
C TRP A 169 24.68 -1.58 -9.46
N TRP A 170 24.44 -2.34 -8.39
CA TRP A 170 23.57 -1.89 -7.27
C TRP A 170 24.10 -0.64 -6.58
N SER A 171 25.38 -0.61 -6.32
CA SER A 171 26.01 0.55 -5.67
C SER A 171 25.96 1.79 -6.54
N GLU A 172 26.05 1.63 -7.85
CA GLU A 172 25.88 2.73 -8.80
C GLU A 172 24.42 3.21 -8.86
N GLN A 173 23.45 2.30 -8.87
CA GLN A 173 22.02 2.67 -8.85
C GLN A 173 21.64 3.38 -7.55
N ALA A 174 22.17 2.96 -6.40
CA ALA A 174 21.96 3.64 -5.14
C ALA A 174 22.46 5.09 -5.14
N LYS A 175 23.56 5.38 -5.84
CA LYS A 175 24.11 6.74 -6.00
C LYS A 175 23.30 7.61 -6.98
N LYS A 176 22.60 6.98 -7.94
CA LYS A 176 21.86 7.64 -9.02
C LYS A 176 20.38 7.90 -8.65
N TYR A 177 20.04 8.04 -7.40
CA TYR A 177 18.66 8.21 -6.91
C TYR A 177 17.86 9.37 -7.56
N CYS A 178 18.48 10.16 -8.42
CA CYS A 178 17.84 11.25 -9.19
C CYS A 178 17.56 10.90 -10.66
N ILE A 179 17.92 9.69 -11.14
CA ILE A 179 17.63 9.21 -12.49
C ILE A 179 16.62 8.06 -12.35
N PRO A 180 15.67 7.86 -13.27
CA PRO A 180 14.60 6.89 -13.04
C PRO A 180 15.18 5.55 -12.60
N ALA A 181 14.79 5.13 -11.38
CA ALA A 181 15.17 3.84 -10.83
C ALA A 181 14.78 2.73 -11.81
N PRO A 182 15.53 1.61 -11.89
CA PRO A 182 15.15 0.50 -12.75
C PRO A 182 13.76 0.02 -12.36
N LYS A 183 12.88 -0.13 -13.33
CA LYS A 183 11.48 -0.55 -13.10
C LYS A 183 11.38 -1.96 -12.52
N GLY A 184 12.40 -2.79 -12.74
CA GLY A 184 12.51 -4.12 -12.19
C GLY A 184 13.82 -4.80 -12.58
N VAL A 185 14.17 -5.84 -11.83
CA VAL A 185 15.36 -6.69 -12.07
C VAL A 185 14.90 -8.14 -12.08
N LEU A 186 15.11 -8.84 -13.18
CA LEU A 186 14.89 -10.27 -13.26
C LEU A 186 16.17 -11.00 -12.88
N VAL A 187 16.12 -11.77 -11.78
CA VAL A 187 17.24 -12.59 -11.32
C VAL A 187 16.98 -14.04 -11.64
N THR A 188 17.79 -14.61 -12.53
CA THR A 188 17.70 -16.01 -12.94
C THR A 188 18.91 -16.79 -12.47
N GLY A 189 18.75 -18.09 -12.21
CA GLY A 189 19.83 -18.96 -11.77
C GLY A 189 19.32 -20.24 -11.12
N VAL A 190 20.22 -21.21 -10.96
CA VAL A 190 19.90 -22.50 -10.33
C VAL A 190 19.45 -22.35 -8.87
N PRO A 191 18.69 -23.30 -8.31
CA PRO A 191 18.39 -23.31 -6.88
C PRO A 191 19.65 -23.22 -6.02
N GLY A 192 19.60 -22.46 -4.93
CA GLY A 192 20.73 -22.30 -4.01
C GLY A 192 21.81 -21.29 -4.41
N CYS A 193 21.74 -20.64 -5.59
CA CYS A 193 22.74 -19.66 -6.02
C CYS A 193 22.61 -18.25 -5.37
N GLY A 194 21.80 -18.09 -4.35
CA GLY A 194 21.72 -16.84 -3.57
C GLY A 194 20.73 -15.80 -4.09
N LYS A 195 19.79 -16.14 -4.99
CA LYS A 195 18.78 -15.19 -5.52
C LYS A 195 18.02 -14.43 -4.43
N SER A 196 17.53 -15.16 -3.43
CA SER A 196 16.78 -14.56 -2.31
C SER A 196 17.67 -13.71 -1.41
N LEU A 197 18.92 -14.09 -1.23
CA LEU A 197 19.91 -13.31 -0.48
C LEU A 197 20.22 -11.99 -1.19
N THR A 198 20.26 -12.03 -2.51
CA THR A 198 20.42 -10.87 -3.38
C THR A 198 19.34 -9.80 -3.12
N ALA A 199 18.05 -10.20 -3.09
CA ALA A 199 16.95 -9.28 -2.81
C ALA A 199 17.07 -8.64 -1.41
N LYS A 200 17.44 -9.44 -0.41
CA LYS A 200 17.65 -8.98 0.96
C LYS A 200 18.79 -7.97 1.07
N ALA A 201 19.94 -8.26 0.48
CA ALA A 201 21.07 -7.34 0.50
C ALA A 201 20.79 -6.03 -0.27
N MET A 202 20.02 -6.11 -1.35
CA MET A 202 19.59 -4.92 -2.10
C MET A 202 18.75 -3.99 -1.23
N SER A 203 17.85 -4.52 -0.41
CA SER A 203 17.03 -3.70 0.50
C SER A 203 17.89 -2.94 1.52
N THR A 204 18.94 -3.59 2.02
CA THR A 204 19.89 -2.97 2.97
C THR A 204 20.73 -1.88 2.29
N ILE A 205 21.23 -2.14 1.07
CA ILE A 205 22.03 -1.17 0.31
C ILE A 205 21.21 0.09 -0.03
N TRP A 206 19.96 -0.10 -0.45
CA TRP A 206 19.08 1.00 -0.85
C TRP A 206 18.31 1.60 0.32
N GLN A 207 18.40 1.00 1.51
CA GLN A 207 17.67 1.43 2.71
C GLN A 207 16.16 1.50 2.46
N LEU A 208 15.64 0.54 1.70
CA LEU A 208 14.22 0.45 1.36
C LEU A 208 13.59 -0.79 2.00
N PRO A 209 12.33 -0.71 2.41
CA PRO A 209 11.59 -1.86 2.91
C PRO A 209 11.48 -2.94 1.83
N LEU A 210 11.70 -4.21 2.21
CA LEU A 210 11.55 -5.37 1.34
C LEU A 210 10.20 -6.04 1.59
N LEU A 211 9.38 -6.07 0.54
CA LEU A 211 8.09 -6.73 0.53
C LEU A 211 8.18 -8.00 -0.30
N LYS A 212 7.81 -9.14 0.25
CA LYS A 212 7.70 -10.38 -0.50
C LYS A 212 6.25 -10.63 -0.87
N LEU A 213 6.00 -10.82 -2.15
CA LEU A 213 4.72 -11.30 -2.67
C LEU A 213 4.71 -12.82 -2.66
N ASP A 214 3.77 -13.39 -1.92
CA ASP A 214 3.57 -14.84 -1.85
C ASP A 214 2.47 -15.26 -2.85
N PHE A 215 2.89 -15.81 -3.98
CA PHE A 215 1.94 -16.32 -4.98
C PHE A 215 1.02 -17.41 -4.44
N GLY A 216 1.48 -18.22 -3.49
CA GLY A 216 0.64 -19.22 -2.84
C GLY A 216 -0.57 -18.58 -2.15
N LYS A 217 -0.35 -17.48 -1.45
CA LYS A 217 -1.44 -16.73 -0.78
C LYS A 217 -2.34 -15.99 -1.78
N VAL A 218 -1.78 -15.49 -2.88
CA VAL A 218 -2.56 -14.83 -3.93
C VAL A 218 -3.53 -15.81 -4.60
N PHE A 219 -3.07 -17.02 -4.91
CA PHE A 219 -3.85 -18.00 -5.66
C PHE A 219 -4.56 -19.04 -4.80
N SER A 220 -4.43 -18.99 -3.47
CA SER A 220 -5.08 -19.94 -2.55
C SER A 220 -6.60 -19.78 -2.39
N GLY A 221 -7.21 -18.80 -3.06
CA GLY A 221 -8.64 -18.52 -3.01
C GLY A 221 -9.43 -19.17 -4.15
N LEU A 222 -10.77 -19.15 -4.02
CA LEU A 222 -11.71 -19.52 -5.08
C LEU A 222 -11.46 -18.71 -6.35
N VAL A 223 -11.79 -19.29 -7.51
CA VAL A 223 -11.69 -18.66 -8.83
C VAL A 223 -12.35 -17.26 -8.79
N GLY A 224 -11.59 -16.22 -9.19
CA GLY A 224 -12.02 -14.81 -9.15
C GLY A 224 -11.43 -13.99 -8.00
N SER A 225 -11.03 -14.61 -6.89
CA SER A 225 -10.37 -13.90 -5.78
C SER A 225 -8.88 -13.63 -6.04
N SER A 226 -8.27 -14.37 -6.93
CA SER A 226 -6.83 -14.27 -7.23
C SER A 226 -6.46 -12.94 -7.89
N GLU A 227 -7.27 -12.47 -8.85
CA GLU A 227 -7.06 -11.16 -9.46
C GLU A 227 -7.23 -10.01 -8.45
N GLU A 228 -8.24 -10.09 -7.61
CA GLU A 228 -8.49 -9.09 -6.57
C GLU A 228 -7.35 -9.07 -5.55
N ASN A 229 -6.89 -10.25 -5.11
CA ASN A 229 -5.75 -10.36 -4.20
C ASN A 229 -4.47 -9.79 -4.82
N MET A 230 -4.23 -10.04 -6.11
CA MET A 230 -3.10 -9.46 -6.83
C MET A 230 -3.21 -7.93 -6.91
N ARG A 231 -4.36 -7.39 -7.27
CA ARG A 231 -4.60 -5.93 -7.30
C ARG A 231 -4.39 -5.31 -5.93
N ARG A 232 -4.89 -5.93 -4.86
CA ARG A 232 -4.65 -5.46 -3.49
C ARG A 232 -3.19 -5.48 -3.11
N ALA A 233 -2.46 -6.56 -3.45
CA ALA A 233 -1.04 -6.66 -3.16
C ALA A 233 -0.25 -5.56 -3.87
N LEU A 234 -0.52 -5.32 -5.15
CA LEU A 234 0.12 -4.27 -5.93
C LEU A 234 -0.24 -2.88 -5.40
N ALA A 235 -1.52 -2.61 -5.14
CA ALA A 235 -1.95 -1.34 -4.55
C ALA A 235 -1.29 -1.08 -3.18
N THR A 236 -1.14 -2.13 -2.35
CA THR A 236 -0.42 -2.02 -1.07
C THR A 236 1.07 -1.74 -1.29
N ALA A 237 1.70 -2.42 -2.25
CA ALA A 237 3.12 -2.20 -2.58
C ALA A 237 3.35 -0.77 -3.11
N GLU A 238 2.46 -0.27 -3.97
CA GLU A 238 2.49 1.11 -4.46
C GLU A 238 2.26 2.13 -3.34
N ALA A 239 1.30 1.88 -2.47
CA ALA A 239 1.02 2.72 -1.32
C ALA A 239 2.21 2.82 -0.36
N VAL A 240 2.98 1.75 -0.23
CA VAL A 240 4.17 1.67 0.64
C VAL A 240 5.43 2.22 -0.05
N ALA A 241 5.36 2.59 -1.33
CA ALA A 241 6.52 3.14 -2.05
C ALA A 241 7.13 4.36 -1.32
N PRO A 242 8.47 4.54 -1.36
CA PRO A 242 9.43 3.68 -2.06
C PRO A 242 9.72 2.37 -1.32
N SER A 243 9.60 1.25 -2.01
CA SER A 243 9.81 -0.09 -1.46
C SER A 243 10.37 -1.03 -2.54
N ILE A 244 10.94 -2.14 -2.14
CA ILE A 244 11.36 -3.21 -3.03
C ILE A 244 10.31 -4.31 -2.95
N LEU A 245 9.66 -4.62 -4.07
CA LEU A 245 8.76 -5.75 -4.18
C LEU A 245 9.53 -6.96 -4.72
N TRP A 246 9.73 -7.96 -3.87
CA TRP A 246 10.33 -9.23 -4.24
C TRP A 246 9.24 -10.23 -4.61
N ILE A 247 9.24 -10.62 -5.87
CA ILE A 247 8.36 -11.66 -6.40
C ILE A 247 9.20 -12.92 -6.54
N ASP A 248 8.90 -13.93 -5.74
CA ASP A 248 9.56 -15.24 -5.79
C ASP A 248 8.75 -16.20 -6.66
N GLU A 249 9.43 -17.09 -7.41
CA GLU A 249 8.79 -18.11 -8.23
C GLU A 249 7.71 -17.54 -9.19
N ILE A 250 8.06 -16.46 -9.90
CA ILE A 250 7.15 -15.74 -10.80
C ILE A 250 6.53 -16.66 -11.86
N GLU A 251 7.23 -17.74 -12.24
CA GLU A 251 6.74 -18.75 -13.18
C GLU A 251 5.48 -19.46 -12.70
N LYS A 252 5.29 -19.62 -11.37
CA LYS A 252 4.07 -20.22 -10.81
C LYS A 252 2.84 -19.34 -11.04
N GLY A 253 3.04 -18.01 -11.01
CA GLY A 253 1.97 -17.07 -11.29
C GLY A 253 1.62 -16.95 -12.77
N LEU A 254 2.58 -17.22 -13.65
CA LEU A 254 2.39 -17.11 -15.11
C LEU A 254 1.92 -18.41 -15.76
N SER A 255 2.15 -19.57 -15.14
CA SER A 255 1.76 -20.88 -15.67
C SER A 255 0.24 -21.07 -15.81
N GLY A 256 -0.58 -20.32 -15.09
CA GLY A 256 -2.04 -20.34 -15.21
C GLY A 256 -2.59 -19.56 -16.42
N LEU A 257 -1.78 -18.74 -17.08
CA LEU A 257 -2.19 -17.93 -18.23
C LEU A 257 -2.04 -18.65 -19.57
N GLY A 258 -1.39 -19.82 -19.60
CA GLY A 258 -1.08 -20.56 -20.81
C GLY A 258 -1.97 -21.78 -21.11
N SER A 259 -2.91 -22.15 -20.25
CA SER A 259 -3.68 -23.38 -20.39
C SER A 259 -5.13 -23.22 -20.91
N ASN A 260 -5.51 -22.07 -21.41
CA ASN A 260 -6.80 -21.86 -22.07
C ASN A 260 -6.59 -21.66 -23.56
N GLY A 261 -6.20 -22.72 -24.25
CA GLY A 261 -6.05 -22.66 -25.71
C GLY A 261 -5.65 -24.02 -26.28
N ASP A 262 -6.57 -24.99 -26.21
CA ASP A 262 -6.81 -26.03 -27.23
C ASP A 262 -8.19 -26.63 -27.01
#